data_5ff64c85d210e5264baf151cb6a48caa
#
_entry.id   5ff64c85d210e5264baf151cb6a48caa
#
_cell.length_a   1.000
_cell.length_b   1.000
_cell.length_c   1.000
_cell.angle_alpha   90.00
_cell.angle_beta   90.00
_cell.angle_gamma   90.00
#
_symmetry.space_group_name_H-M   'P 1'
#
loop_
_entity.id
_entity.type
_entity.pdbx_description
1 polymer ?
#
loop_
_entity_poly.entity_id
_entity_poly.type
_entity_poly.pdbx_seq_one_letter_code
_entity_poly.pdbx_strand_id
1 'polypeptide(L)'
;MTAATDEPFYEPLSARDAWFLYAERPQTPLDLGTVYVFEGESQLPGGRGALGVEQTVRERIHLVPRYRQRIHRVPLNLAHPVWVDDPHFDLGAHVRRELLASPGDGATLRQLVMRILSRPLDMRRPLWEMTIVTGLRGGRVVIVNRAHHAMVDGVSSVDILTLLLDTTPEGFTPEPPAEVWKPRPEPSNWQLIRPMLWDFKTAAKSDRSRMPAIWNTTHLPWTGVINVVRNIVTPRPDLFFNRKIGPQRTGRGLKVPLSAFKALKDRFGCTVNDAVLAVVSEALHRWFKSRGEVVPETVRVFCPVSVRGDDSRGRIGNQISGMVLELPTGDLTMEDRLRRIKVTTGDLKRTRQAVAADKLAGLADWAPPSLLVLAGRLMSNPQAGANINVTNIPGPQFPLYSGGAQLLEVWPFAPLYPSMGLGVAIVSYNGDAYFGLTADPGIVPDVEEFTARLREAAAECTALATRSA
;
A
#
# COMPACT_ATOMS: atom_id res chain seq x y z
N MET A 1 -33.17 18.91 16.46
CA MET A 1 -32.34 18.50 17.61
C MET A 1 -32.41 16.98 17.71
N THR A 2 -31.56 16.27 17.01
CA THR A 2 -31.37 14.83 17.21
C THR A 2 -30.33 14.69 18.31
N ALA A 3 -30.74 14.17 19.46
CA ALA A 3 -29.86 13.86 20.58
C ALA A 3 -28.68 13.00 20.04
N ALA A 4 -27.46 13.41 20.37
CA ALA A 4 -26.31 12.56 20.17
C ALA A 4 -26.64 11.23 20.88
N THR A 5 -26.78 10.17 20.13
CA THR A 5 -27.12 8.86 20.68
C THR A 5 -25.98 8.45 21.61
N ASP A 6 -26.28 8.24 22.90
CA ASP A 6 -25.37 7.65 23.90
C ASP A 6 -25.00 6.18 23.54
N GLU A 7 -25.31 5.75 22.33
CA GLU A 7 -24.98 4.41 21.86
C GLU A 7 -23.49 4.32 21.50
N PRO A 8 -22.79 3.32 22.01
CA PRO A 8 -21.39 3.10 21.69
C PRO A 8 -21.23 2.85 20.17
N PHE A 9 -20.25 3.54 19.59
CA PHE A 9 -19.92 3.40 18.18
C PHE A 9 -18.77 2.44 17.99
N TYR A 10 -18.93 1.51 17.08
CA TYR A 10 -17.84 0.71 16.57
C TYR A 10 -18.13 0.26 15.13
N GLU A 11 -17.07 0.05 14.37
CA GLU A 11 -17.12 -0.49 13.02
C GLU A 11 -16.18 -1.69 12.94
N PRO A 12 -16.68 -2.90 12.67
CA PRO A 12 -15.84 -4.09 12.52
C PRO A 12 -14.84 -3.94 11.37
N LEU A 13 -13.60 -4.39 11.59
CA LEU A 13 -12.66 -4.56 10.50
C LEU A 13 -13.09 -5.73 9.63
N SER A 14 -12.86 -5.59 8.32
CA SER A 14 -12.91 -6.75 7.43
C SER A 14 -11.81 -7.76 7.82
N ALA A 15 -12.01 -9.03 7.50
CA ALA A 15 -10.97 -10.04 7.73
C ALA A 15 -9.66 -9.69 7.00
N ARG A 16 -9.74 -9.02 5.84
CA ARG A 16 -8.59 -8.52 5.08
C ARG A 16 -7.79 -7.49 5.85
N ASP A 17 -8.46 -6.50 6.40
CA ASP A 17 -7.79 -5.43 7.15
C ASP A 17 -7.25 -5.95 8.46
N ALA A 18 -8.02 -6.81 9.13
CA ALA A 18 -7.59 -7.50 10.34
C ALA A 18 -6.37 -8.41 10.10
N TRP A 19 -6.23 -8.99 8.89
CA TRP A 19 -5.09 -9.81 8.53
C TRP A 19 -3.76 -9.04 8.66
N PHE A 20 -3.71 -7.78 8.24
CA PHE A 20 -2.50 -6.95 8.40
C PHE A 20 -2.12 -6.80 9.86
N LEU A 21 -3.11 -6.63 10.76
CA LEU A 21 -2.87 -6.56 12.20
C LEU A 21 -2.41 -7.89 12.80
N TYR A 22 -2.82 -9.02 12.21
CA TYR A 22 -2.43 -10.36 12.66
C TYR A 22 -1.06 -10.78 12.11
N ALA A 23 -0.73 -10.34 10.91
CA ALA A 23 0.54 -10.63 10.23
C ALA A 23 1.68 -9.74 10.73
N GLU A 24 1.37 -8.56 11.26
CA GLU A 24 2.35 -7.61 11.75
C GLU A 24 3.17 -8.17 12.92
N ARG A 25 4.45 -7.81 12.95
CA ARG A 25 5.39 -8.12 14.02
C ARG A 25 6.25 -6.89 14.32
N PRO A 26 6.86 -6.78 15.50
CA PRO A 26 7.71 -5.64 15.84
C PRO A 26 8.84 -5.39 14.82
N GLN A 27 9.35 -6.45 14.17
CA GLN A 27 10.40 -6.35 13.15
C GLN A 27 9.85 -6.10 11.74
N THR A 28 8.55 -6.27 11.54
CA THR A 28 7.90 -6.15 10.23
C THR A 28 6.65 -5.28 10.36
N PRO A 29 6.81 -3.96 10.66
CA PRO A 29 5.67 -3.05 10.62
C PRO A 29 5.08 -3.04 9.21
N LEU A 30 3.75 -3.12 9.12
CA LEU A 30 3.02 -3.14 7.85
C LEU A 30 2.46 -1.75 7.51
N ASP A 31 3.31 -0.74 7.70
CA ASP A 31 3.00 0.64 7.38
C ASP A 31 3.36 0.97 5.93
N LEU A 32 2.47 1.63 5.23
CA LEU A 32 2.74 2.25 3.95
C LEU A 32 3.40 3.61 4.18
N GLY A 33 4.47 3.89 3.47
CA GLY A 33 5.14 5.18 3.49
C GLY A 33 4.98 5.90 2.16
N THR A 34 4.70 7.21 2.21
CA THR A 34 4.76 8.06 1.01
C THR A 34 5.47 9.35 1.36
N VAL A 35 6.39 9.75 0.50
CA VAL A 35 7.16 10.99 0.65
C VAL A 35 6.71 11.95 -0.43
N TYR A 36 6.15 13.07 -0.03
CA TYR A 36 5.73 14.17 -0.88
C TYR A 36 6.76 15.29 -0.80
N VAL A 37 7.28 15.71 -1.95
CA VAL A 37 8.23 16.82 -2.07
C VAL A 37 7.51 18.02 -2.66
N PHE A 38 7.45 19.11 -1.93
CA PHE A 38 6.78 20.34 -2.34
C PHE A 38 7.78 21.47 -2.58
N GLU A 39 7.36 22.44 -3.39
CA GLU A 39 7.91 23.79 -3.29
C GLU A 39 7.72 24.29 -1.84
N GLY A 40 8.70 25.01 -1.30
CA GLY A 40 8.60 25.50 0.07
C GLY A 40 7.58 26.64 0.21
N GLU A 41 7.53 27.49 -0.81
CA GLU A 41 6.69 28.68 -0.85
C GLU A 41 5.36 28.42 -1.57
N SER A 42 4.36 29.22 -1.23
CA SER A 42 3.08 29.22 -1.94
C SER A 42 3.23 29.96 -3.27
N GLN A 43 2.58 29.47 -4.33
CA GLN A 43 2.43 30.21 -5.58
C GLN A 43 1.46 31.38 -5.48
N LEU A 44 0.66 31.44 -4.40
CA LEU A 44 -0.30 32.51 -4.13
C LEU A 44 0.25 33.53 -3.14
N PRO A 45 0.04 34.83 -3.36
CA PRO A 45 0.38 35.84 -2.37
C PRO A 45 -0.31 35.58 -1.03
N GLY A 46 0.46 35.53 0.07
CA GLY A 46 -0.07 35.24 1.40
C GLY A 46 -0.53 33.81 1.66
N GLY A 47 -0.30 32.89 0.71
CA GLY A 47 -0.56 31.45 0.89
C GLY A 47 0.35 30.83 1.96
N ARG A 48 -0.14 29.79 2.62
CA ARG A 48 0.58 29.15 3.76
C ARG A 48 1.80 28.34 3.32
N GLY A 49 1.85 27.95 2.05
CA GLY A 49 2.84 27.01 1.54
C GLY A 49 2.75 25.63 2.20
N ALA A 50 3.68 24.75 1.87
CA ALA A 50 3.71 23.38 2.42
C ALA A 50 3.96 23.35 3.95
N LEU A 51 4.43 24.42 4.56
CA LEU A 51 4.56 24.54 6.02
C LEU A 51 3.20 24.65 6.73
N GLY A 52 2.16 25.09 6.01
CA GLY A 52 0.79 25.20 6.51
C GLY A 52 0.02 23.87 6.55
N VAL A 53 0.62 22.77 6.16
CA VAL A 53 0.00 21.44 6.10
C VAL A 53 -0.71 21.03 7.39
N GLU A 54 -0.11 21.30 8.54
CA GLU A 54 -0.75 20.97 9.83
C GLU A 54 -2.11 21.67 9.98
N GLN A 55 -2.15 22.93 9.59
CA GLN A 55 -3.39 23.72 9.63
C GLN A 55 -4.39 23.22 8.58
N THR A 56 -3.93 22.86 7.38
CA THR A 56 -4.78 22.25 6.34
C THR A 56 -5.41 20.94 6.83
N VAL A 57 -4.62 20.07 7.46
CA VAL A 57 -5.14 18.84 8.06
C VAL A 57 -6.13 19.13 9.19
N ARG A 58 -5.85 20.11 10.05
CA ARG A 58 -6.74 20.53 11.14
C ARG A 58 -8.10 20.98 10.62
N GLU A 59 -8.10 21.73 9.54
CA GLU A 59 -9.33 22.23 8.90
C GLU A 59 -10.13 21.13 8.21
N ARG A 60 -9.50 20.05 7.76
CA ARG A 60 -10.11 18.99 6.93
C ARG A 60 -10.34 17.67 7.62
N ILE A 61 -9.77 17.43 8.79
CA ILE A 61 -9.81 16.12 9.45
C ILE A 61 -11.25 15.65 9.78
N HIS A 62 -12.18 16.58 9.89
CA HIS A 62 -13.60 16.25 10.10
C HIS A 62 -14.24 15.57 8.88
N LEU A 63 -13.67 15.75 7.68
CA LEU A 63 -14.13 15.10 6.45
C LEU A 63 -13.74 13.61 6.41
N VAL A 64 -12.76 13.20 7.21
CA VAL A 64 -12.22 11.83 7.21
C VAL A 64 -12.23 11.26 8.64
N PRO A 65 -13.39 10.81 9.15
CA PRO A 65 -13.54 10.36 10.54
C PRO A 65 -12.54 9.26 10.93
N ARG A 66 -12.13 8.38 10.01
CA ARG A 66 -11.17 7.29 10.23
C ARG A 66 -9.85 7.77 10.83
N TYR A 67 -9.42 8.99 10.52
CA TYR A 67 -8.17 9.57 11.03
C TYR A 67 -8.24 9.96 12.51
N ARG A 68 -9.43 9.88 13.14
CA ARG A 68 -9.63 10.08 14.58
C ARG A 68 -10.05 8.79 15.30
N GLN A 69 -9.96 7.65 14.60
CA GLN A 69 -10.35 6.35 15.11
C GLN A 69 -9.11 5.48 15.35
N ARG A 70 -9.16 4.70 16.43
CA ARG A 70 -8.15 3.72 16.79
C ARG A 70 -8.68 2.30 16.75
N ILE A 71 -7.79 1.34 16.76
CA ILE A 71 -8.14 -0.08 16.83
C ILE A 71 -8.46 -0.48 18.28
N HIS A 72 -9.63 -1.06 18.47
CA HIS A 72 -9.95 -1.79 19.70
C HIS A 72 -9.87 -3.31 19.42
N ARG A 73 -8.98 -4.01 20.12
CA ARG A 73 -8.81 -5.47 20.00
C ARG A 73 -9.71 -6.19 20.99
N VAL A 74 -10.49 -7.12 20.49
CA VAL A 74 -11.31 -7.97 21.34
C VAL A 74 -10.43 -9.00 22.05
N PRO A 75 -10.56 -9.19 23.38
CA PRO A 75 -9.77 -10.17 24.13
C PRO A 75 -9.84 -11.57 23.51
N LEU A 76 -8.73 -12.31 23.57
CA LEU A 76 -8.57 -13.66 23.04
C LEU A 76 -8.90 -13.82 21.55
N ASN A 77 -8.99 -12.69 20.80
CA ASN A 77 -9.44 -12.67 19.41
C ASN A 77 -10.78 -13.40 19.20
N LEU A 78 -11.71 -13.24 20.14
CA LEU A 78 -13.05 -13.83 20.05
C LEU A 78 -13.90 -13.18 18.97
N ALA A 79 -13.62 -11.92 18.60
CA ALA A 79 -14.18 -11.24 17.44
C ALA A 79 -13.07 -10.49 16.70
N HIS A 80 -13.35 -10.02 15.48
CA HIS A 80 -12.44 -9.14 14.77
C HIS A 80 -12.22 -7.84 15.53
N PRO A 81 -11.03 -7.21 15.39
CA PRO A 81 -10.81 -5.86 15.88
C PRO A 81 -11.85 -4.89 15.30
N VAL A 82 -12.14 -3.84 16.03
CA VAL A 82 -13.08 -2.81 15.60
C VAL A 82 -12.44 -1.44 15.62
N TRP A 83 -12.92 -0.54 14.76
CA TRP A 83 -12.61 0.88 14.83
C TRP A 83 -13.50 1.54 15.86
N VAL A 84 -12.91 2.32 16.74
CA VAL A 84 -13.59 3.14 17.75
C VAL A 84 -13.03 4.55 17.71
N ASP A 85 -13.81 5.53 18.10
CA ASP A 85 -13.30 6.90 18.22
C ASP A 85 -12.22 6.95 19.30
N ASP A 86 -11.12 7.68 19.05
CA ASP A 86 -10.08 7.88 20.05
C ASP A 86 -10.46 9.01 21.00
N PRO A 87 -10.75 8.74 22.28
CA PRO A 87 -11.14 9.76 23.24
C PRO A 87 -10.01 10.74 23.58
N HIS A 88 -8.77 10.39 23.24
CA HIS A 88 -7.59 11.21 23.50
C HIS A 88 -6.91 11.66 22.21
N PHE A 89 -7.68 11.76 21.12
CA PHE A 89 -7.14 12.21 19.85
C PHE A 89 -6.51 13.60 19.96
N ASP A 90 -5.23 13.67 19.64
CA ASP A 90 -4.48 14.92 19.55
C ASP A 90 -3.74 14.98 18.21
N LEU A 91 -4.07 15.96 17.38
CA LEU A 91 -3.44 16.15 16.07
C LEU A 91 -1.92 16.36 16.19
N GLY A 92 -1.47 17.06 17.24
CA GLY A 92 -0.04 17.33 17.46
C GLY A 92 0.79 16.05 17.69
N ALA A 93 0.14 14.96 18.14
CA ALA A 93 0.80 13.66 18.26
C ALA A 93 0.98 12.94 16.91
N HIS A 94 0.21 13.34 15.88
CA HIS A 94 0.21 12.74 14.55
C HIS A 94 0.94 13.57 13.51
N VAL A 95 1.00 14.90 13.68
CA VAL A 95 1.71 15.78 12.75
C VAL A 95 2.94 16.35 13.47
N ARG A 96 4.12 15.87 13.04
CA ARG A 96 5.42 16.23 13.64
C ARG A 96 6.20 17.12 12.70
N ARG A 97 7.15 17.86 13.25
CA ARG A 97 8.08 18.69 12.50
C ARG A 97 9.50 18.23 12.78
N GLU A 98 10.30 18.06 11.73
CA GLU A 98 11.72 17.75 11.84
C GLU A 98 12.55 18.70 10.96
N LEU A 99 13.66 19.16 11.51
CA LEU A 99 14.67 19.92 10.78
C LEU A 99 15.74 18.95 10.26
N LEU A 100 15.93 18.94 8.94
CA LEU A 100 16.95 18.10 8.32
C LEU A 100 18.34 18.60 8.71
N ALA A 101 19.19 17.68 9.17
CA ALA A 101 20.55 18.01 9.51
C ALA A 101 21.34 18.51 8.29
N SER A 102 22.30 19.44 8.51
CA SER A 102 23.24 19.84 7.46
C SER A 102 23.96 18.61 6.88
N PRO A 103 24.17 18.52 5.55
CA PRO A 103 24.03 19.56 4.53
C PRO A 103 22.66 19.71 3.89
N GLY A 104 21.63 19.05 4.36
CA GLY A 104 20.24 19.14 3.85
C GLY A 104 20.07 18.57 2.44
N ASP A 105 20.89 17.60 2.06
CA ASP A 105 20.87 16.96 0.75
C ASP A 105 19.98 15.71 0.70
N GLY A 106 19.88 15.12 -0.49
CA GLY A 106 19.09 13.92 -0.69
C GLY A 106 19.57 12.68 0.09
N ALA A 107 20.86 12.61 0.47
CA ALA A 107 21.39 11.49 1.25
C ALA A 107 20.91 11.61 2.71
N THR A 108 21.02 12.81 3.29
CA THR A 108 20.55 13.12 4.64
C THR A 108 19.03 12.93 4.74
N LEU A 109 18.29 13.38 3.72
CA LEU A 109 16.84 13.17 3.66
C LEU A 109 16.48 11.68 3.64
N ARG A 110 17.14 10.86 2.81
CA ARG A 110 16.89 9.41 2.76
C ARG A 110 17.11 8.74 4.09
N GLN A 111 18.20 9.08 4.79
CA GLN A 111 18.49 8.53 6.11
C GLN A 111 17.36 8.86 7.10
N LEU A 112 16.89 10.10 7.10
CA LEU A 112 15.77 10.52 7.94
C LEU A 112 14.50 9.78 7.59
N VAL A 113 14.13 9.73 6.31
CA VAL A 113 12.92 9.02 5.82
C VAL A 113 12.96 7.54 6.21
N MET A 114 14.08 6.85 5.96
CA MET A 114 14.19 5.43 6.31
C MET A 114 14.15 5.21 7.83
N ARG A 115 14.70 6.11 8.64
CA ARG A 115 14.57 6.07 10.10
C ARG A 115 13.10 6.23 10.54
N ILE A 116 12.35 7.13 9.90
CA ILE A 116 10.92 7.31 10.17
C ILE A 116 10.16 6.04 9.79
N LEU A 117 10.38 5.49 8.60
CA LEU A 117 9.68 4.31 8.08
C LEU A 117 10.07 2.99 8.79
N SER A 118 11.18 2.97 9.53
CA SER A 118 11.61 1.79 10.31
C SER A 118 10.92 1.66 11.66
N ARG A 119 10.28 2.72 12.16
CA ARG A 119 9.62 2.69 13.46
C ARG A 119 8.20 2.14 13.30
N PRO A 120 7.72 1.26 14.18
CA PRO A 120 6.31 0.89 14.18
C PRO A 120 5.44 2.07 14.62
N LEU A 121 4.19 2.11 14.14
CA LEU A 121 3.17 3.03 14.65
C LEU A 121 2.68 2.60 16.04
N ASP A 122 2.21 3.56 16.85
CA ASP A 122 1.59 3.25 18.16
C ASP A 122 0.16 2.72 17.94
N MET A 123 -0.02 1.42 18.14
CA MET A 123 -1.30 0.73 17.96
C MET A 123 -2.42 1.19 18.92
N ARG A 124 -2.11 2.01 19.92
CA ARG A 124 -3.10 2.57 20.85
C ARG A 124 -3.73 3.87 20.37
N ARG A 125 -3.25 4.41 19.22
CA ARG A 125 -3.68 5.65 18.60
C ARG A 125 -4.20 5.38 17.19
N PRO A 126 -4.82 6.36 16.53
CA PRO A 126 -5.07 6.30 15.09
C PRO A 126 -3.78 5.96 14.31
N LEU A 127 -3.89 5.02 13.40
CA LEU A 127 -2.72 4.34 12.80
C LEU A 127 -2.10 5.13 11.64
N TRP A 128 -1.79 6.40 11.85
CA TRP A 128 -1.14 7.25 10.88
C TRP A 128 -0.22 8.29 11.53
N GLU A 129 0.74 8.78 10.78
CA GLU A 129 1.67 9.84 11.21
C GLU A 129 2.13 10.62 9.99
N MET A 130 2.24 11.94 10.09
CA MET A 130 2.88 12.83 9.12
C MET A 130 4.08 13.51 9.76
N THR A 131 5.21 13.56 9.05
CA THR A 131 6.37 14.33 9.47
C THR A 131 6.67 15.39 8.42
N ILE A 132 6.59 16.66 8.79
CA ILE A 132 6.98 17.81 7.96
C ILE A 132 8.47 18.05 8.15
N VAL A 133 9.23 17.85 7.08
CA VAL A 133 10.70 17.99 7.09
C VAL A 133 11.09 19.27 6.37
N THR A 134 11.86 20.12 7.07
CA THR A 134 12.42 21.38 6.57
C THR A 134 13.92 21.33 6.54
N GLY A 135 14.58 22.38 6.02
CA GLY A 135 16.05 22.43 5.96
C GLY A 135 16.66 21.75 4.74
N LEU A 136 15.85 21.42 3.72
CA LEU A 136 16.36 20.93 2.45
C LEU A 136 17.02 22.05 1.65
N ARG A 137 18.07 21.68 0.91
CA ARG A 137 18.67 22.59 -0.09
C ARG A 137 17.61 23.02 -1.11
N GLY A 138 17.58 24.32 -1.42
CA GLY A 138 16.61 24.90 -2.35
C GLY A 138 15.25 25.21 -1.72
N GLY A 139 15.14 25.24 -0.39
CA GLY A 139 13.93 25.67 0.32
C GLY A 139 12.73 24.73 0.20
N ARG A 140 12.90 23.53 -0.37
CA ARG A 140 11.81 22.54 -0.49
C ARG A 140 11.36 22.04 0.88
N VAL A 141 10.09 21.66 0.95
CA VAL A 141 9.49 21.04 2.11
C VAL A 141 9.10 19.60 1.76
N VAL A 142 9.39 18.68 2.66
CA VAL A 142 9.02 17.27 2.47
C VAL A 142 8.03 16.85 3.54
N ILE A 143 6.99 16.13 3.12
CA ILE A 143 6.03 15.49 4.01
C ILE A 143 6.22 13.99 3.90
N VAL A 144 6.62 13.36 4.99
CA VAL A 144 6.67 11.91 5.12
C VAL A 144 5.36 11.46 5.76
N ASN A 145 4.48 10.86 4.96
CA ASN A 145 3.23 10.29 5.45
C ASN A 145 3.37 8.80 5.67
N ARG A 146 2.86 8.32 6.79
CA ARG A 146 2.77 6.91 7.12
C ARG A 146 1.36 6.56 7.54
N ALA A 147 0.88 5.43 7.06
CA ALA A 147 -0.39 4.86 7.52
C ALA A 147 -0.28 3.33 7.55
N HIS A 148 -0.84 2.71 8.58
CA HIS A 148 -0.86 1.25 8.67
C HIS A 148 -1.76 0.66 7.59
N HIS A 149 -1.36 -0.49 7.02
CA HIS A 149 -2.07 -1.10 5.90
C HIS A 149 -3.52 -1.47 6.22
N ALA A 150 -3.84 -1.76 7.49
CA ALA A 150 -5.22 -1.98 7.92
C ALA A 150 -6.12 -0.74 7.83
N MET A 151 -5.53 0.48 7.87
CA MET A 151 -6.24 1.74 7.72
C MET A 151 -6.42 2.13 6.25
N VAL A 152 -5.54 1.62 5.39
CA VAL A 152 -5.45 1.94 3.96
C VAL A 152 -6.42 1.07 3.15
N ASP A 153 -7.63 0.89 3.63
CA ASP A 153 -8.69 0.31 2.81
C ASP A 153 -9.05 1.31 1.71
N GLY A 154 -9.18 0.92 0.47
CA GLY A 154 -9.50 1.63 -0.77
C GLY A 154 -9.90 3.12 -0.77
N VAL A 155 -10.20 3.64 0.39
CA VAL A 155 -10.55 5.00 0.74
C VAL A 155 -9.30 5.87 0.96
N SER A 156 -8.22 5.32 1.48
CA SER A 156 -7.13 6.11 2.06
C SER A 156 -6.26 6.86 1.07
N SER A 157 -6.17 6.44 -0.18
CA SER A 157 -5.50 7.27 -1.19
C SER A 157 -6.34 8.52 -1.51
N VAL A 158 -7.68 8.40 -1.46
CA VAL A 158 -8.60 9.53 -1.59
C VAL A 158 -8.61 10.36 -0.31
N ASP A 159 -8.55 9.72 0.85
CA ASP A 159 -8.53 10.39 2.15
C ASP A 159 -7.30 11.28 2.32
N ILE A 160 -6.12 10.77 1.98
CA ILE A 160 -4.90 11.56 2.06
C ILE A 160 -4.91 12.71 1.03
N LEU A 161 -5.48 12.48 -0.17
CA LEU A 161 -5.69 13.54 -1.15
C LEU A 161 -6.64 14.61 -0.57
N THR A 162 -7.73 14.22 0.07
CA THR A 162 -8.69 15.14 0.68
C THR A 162 -8.08 15.94 1.83
N LEU A 163 -7.29 15.29 2.70
CA LEU A 163 -6.69 15.94 3.87
C LEU A 163 -5.52 16.86 3.52
N LEU A 164 -4.74 16.52 2.51
CA LEU A 164 -3.44 17.11 2.29
C LEU A 164 -3.33 17.91 0.99
N LEU A 165 -4.03 17.47 -0.07
CA LEU A 165 -3.76 17.94 -1.42
C LEU A 165 -4.98 18.61 -2.06
N ASP A 166 -4.69 19.58 -2.89
CA ASP A 166 -5.63 20.34 -3.69
C ASP A 166 -5.32 20.17 -5.19
N THR A 167 -6.32 20.33 -6.04
CA THR A 167 -6.16 20.29 -7.50
C THR A 167 -5.81 21.64 -8.11
N THR A 168 -5.93 22.70 -7.33
CA THR A 168 -5.58 24.08 -7.71
C THR A 168 -4.75 24.75 -6.61
N PRO A 169 -3.97 25.79 -6.91
CA PRO A 169 -3.20 26.52 -5.90
C PRO A 169 -4.07 27.18 -4.82
N GLU A 170 -5.26 27.65 -5.18
CA GLU A 170 -6.22 28.30 -4.27
C GLU A 170 -6.67 27.31 -3.18
N GLY A 171 -6.69 26.03 -3.53
CA GLY A 171 -7.07 24.98 -2.62
C GLY A 171 -8.57 24.95 -2.30
N PHE A 172 -8.92 24.07 -1.37
CA PHE A 172 -10.28 23.91 -0.86
C PHE A 172 -10.27 24.11 0.66
N THR A 173 -11.07 25.08 1.11
CA THR A 173 -11.34 25.28 2.53
C THR A 173 -12.76 24.79 2.82
N PRO A 174 -12.92 23.69 3.55
CA PRO A 174 -14.26 23.18 3.87
C PRO A 174 -14.97 24.10 4.83
N GLU A 175 -16.31 24.03 4.83
CA GLU A 175 -17.09 24.65 5.89
C GLU A 175 -16.70 24.00 7.25
N PRO A 176 -16.49 24.80 8.28
CA PRO A 176 -16.22 24.27 9.60
C PRO A 176 -17.39 23.39 10.07
N PRO A 177 -17.13 22.32 10.82
CA PRO A 177 -18.19 21.45 11.32
C PRO A 177 -19.15 22.24 12.21
N ALA A 178 -20.45 21.99 12.04
CA ALA A 178 -21.49 22.68 12.80
C ALA A 178 -21.37 22.48 14.32
N GLU A 179 -20.80 21.36 14.74
CA GLU A 179 -20.57 21.02 16.15
C GLU A 179 -19.12 20.61 16.38
N VAL A 180 -18.61 20.93 17.56
CA VAL A 180 -17.30 20.45 17.99
C VAL A 180 -17.36 18.93 18.12
N TRP A 181 -16.45 18.25 17.45
CA TRP A 181 -16.39 16.80 17.50
C TRP A 181 -16.16 16.29 18.93
N LYS A 182 -16.96 15.32 19.33
CA LYS A 182 -16.83 14.59 20.59
C LYS A 182 -16.72 13.12 20.28
N PRO A 183 -15.76 12.42 20.91
CA PRO A 183 -15.64 10.97 20.73
C PRO A 183 -16.90 10.28 21.28
N ARG A 184 -17.41 9.33 20.52
CA ARG A 184 -18.53 8.48 20.95
C ARG A 184 -18.04 7.47 21.98
N PRO A 185 -18.91 7.00 22.89
CA PRO A 185 -18.52 6.01 23.89
C PRO A 185 -17.94 4.75 23.26
N GLU A 186 -16.91 4.19 23.91
CA GLU A 186 -16.30 2.95 23.48
C GLU A 186 -17.19 1.77 23.86
N PRO A 187 -17.37 0.76 22.97
CA PRO A 187 -18.16 -0.42 23.28
C PRO A 187 -17.46 -1.29 24.32
N SER A 188 -18.23 -1.89 25.21
CA SER A 188 -17.70 -2.93 26.12
C SER A 188 -17.36 -4.21 25.34
N ASN A 189 -16.40 -4.98 25.85
CA ASN A 189 -16.05 -6.27 25.22
C ASN A 189 -17.26 -7.19 25.08
N TRP A 190 -18.22 -7.12 26.01
CA TRP A 190 -19.45 -7.91 25.93
C TRP A 190 -20.34 -7.52 24.76
N GLN A 191 -20.45 -6.22 24.46
CA GLN A 191 -21.20 -5.74 23.30
C GLN A 191 -20.58 -6.21 21.98
N LEU A 192 -19.25 -6.36 21.94
CA LEU A 192 -18.54 -6.86 20.76
C LEU A 192 -18.63 -8.39 20.61
N ILE A 193 -18.68 -9.14 21.69
CA ILE A 193 -18.70 -10.62 21.68
C ILE A 193 -20.12 -11.15 21.53
N ARG A 194 -21.12 -10.48 22.13
CA ARG A 194 -22.51 -10.92 22.14
C ARG A 194 -23.08 -11.21 20.75
N PRO A 195 -22.93 -10.37 19.71
CA PRO A 195 -23.43 -10.65 18.37
C PRO A 195 -22.88 -11.97 17.83
N MET A 196 -21.59 -12.23 18.00
CA MET A 196 -20.96 -13.46 17.54
C MET A 196 -21.55 -14.69 18.24
N LEU A 197 -21.77 -14.64 19.55
CA LEU A 197 -22.41 -15.75 20.29
C LEU A 197 -23.86 -15.98 19.88
N TRP A 198 -24.56 -14.90 19.49
CA TRP A 198 -25.95 -14.97 19.05
C TRP A 198 -26.06 -15.44 17.60
N ASP A 199 -25.18 -14.97 16.74
CA ASP A 199 -25.14 -15.37 15.33
C ASP A 199 -24.75 -16.85 15.18
N PHE A 200 -23.91 -17.41 16.03
CA PHE A 200 -23.69 -18.87 16.08
C PHE A 200 -24.96 -19.67 16.43
N LYS A 201 -25.81 -19.14 17.32
CA LYS A 201 -27.07 -19.78 17.70
C LYS A 201 -28.17 -19.59 16.64
N THR A 202 -28.15 -18.47 15.93
CA THR A 202 -29.15 -18.14 14.91
C THR A 202 -28.75 -18.63 13.53
N ALA A 203 -27.48 -18.66 13.17
CA ALA A 203 -27.00 -19.31 11.94
C ALA A 203 -27.31 -20.82 11.92
N ALA A 204 -27.37 -21.44 13.08
CA ALA A 204 -27.86 -22.81 13.20
C ALA A 204 -29.39 -22.95 13.03
N LYS A 205 -30.15 -21.85 13.07
CA LYS A 205 -31.65 -21.87 13.07
C LYS A 205 -32.34 -21.02 12.02
N SER A 206 -31.70 -20.06 11.38
CA SER A 206 -32.43 -19.16 10.51
C SER A 206 -31.69 -18.75 9.25
N ASP A 207 -32.42 -18.83 8.19
CA ASP A 207 -32.33 -18.10 6.94
C ASP A 207 -31.05 -18.33 6.07
N ARG A 208 -31.23 -19.37 5.22
CA ARG A 208 -30.35 -19.61 4.06
C ARG A 208 -30.13 -18.36 3.17
N SER A 209 -30.93 -17.30 3.35
CA SER A 209 -30.80 -16.05 2.59
C SER A 209 -29.63 -15.18 3.07
N ARG A 210 -29.15 -15.36 4.32
CA ARG A 210 -27.94 -14.71 4.86
C ARG A 210 -26.67 -15.53 4.72
N MET A 211 -26.77 -16.77 4.26
CA MET A 211 -25.58 -17.51 3.86
C MET A 211 -24.93 -16.79 2.69
N PRO A 212 -23.59 -16.58 2.74
CA PRO A 212 -22.89 -15.94 1.62
C PRO A 212 -23.29 -16.65 0.33
N ALA A 213 -23.47 -15.90 -0.75
CA ALA A 213 -23.74 -16.40 -2.10
C ALA A 213 -22.71 -17.44 -2.61
N ILE A 214 -21.77 -17.82 -1.77
CA ILE A 214 -20.72 -18.81 -1.93
C ILE A 214 -21.27 -20.25 -2.02
N TRP A 215 -22.37 -20.52 -1.33
CA TRP A 215 -23.05 -21.81 -1.50
C TRP A 215 -23.77 -21.93 -2.85
N ASN A 216 -23.96 -20.82 -3.55
CA ASN A 216 -24.25 -20.83 -4.98
C ASN A 216 -22.93 -21.06 -5.75
N THR A 217 -22.38 -22.27 -5.62
CA THR A 217 -21.11 -22.73 -6.19
C THR A 217 -21.04 -22.66 -7.71
N THR A 218 -22.15 -22.39 -8.38
CA THR A 218 -22.25 -22.30 -9.85
C THR A 218 -21.41 -21.18 -10.47
N HIS A 219 -20.90 -20.22 -9.68
CA HIS A 219 -20.10 -19.08 -10.18
C HIS A 219 -18.72 -18.91 -9.52
N LEU A 220 -18.21 -19.92 -8.79
CA LEU A 220 -16.83 -19.91 -8.33
C LEU A 220 -15.91 -20.20 -9.53
N PRO A 221 -14.95 -19.33 -9.84
CA PRO A 221 -13.96 -19.62 -10.87
C PRO A 221 -12.96 -20.65 -10.34
N TRP A 222 -13.34 -21.93 -10.42
CA TRP A 222 -12.54 -23.06 -9.87
C TRP A 222 -11.09 -23.05 -10.36
N THR A 223 -10.86 -22.64 -11.62
CA THR A 223 -9.48 -22.46 -12.14
C THR A 223 -8.71 -21.39 -11.36
N GLY A 224 -9.37 -20.32 -10.98
CA GLY A 224 -8.78 -19.28 -10.13
C GLY A 224 -8.49 -19.78 -8.71
N VAL A 225 -9.42 -20.54 -8.11
CA VAL A 225 -9.23 -21.16 -6.77
C VAL A 225 -8.06 -22.13 -6.78
N ILE A 226 -8.00 -23.03 -7.77
CA ILE A 226 -6.89 -23.98 -7.92
C ILE A 226 -5.55 -23.23 -8.04
N ASN A 227 -5.49 -22.15 -8.80
CA ASN A 227 -4.29 -21.33 -8.95
C ASN A 227 -3.87 -20.65 -7.64
N VAL A 228 -4.84 -20.13 -6.87
CA VAL A 228 -4.56 -19.54 -5.55
C VAL A 228 -3.99 -20.60 -4.60
N VAL A 229 -4.63 -21.77 -4.50
CA VAL A 229 -4.16 -22.87 -3.66
C VAL A 229 -2.78 -23.35 -4.12
N ARG A 230 -2.57 -23.53 -5.42
CA ARG A 230 -1.28 -23.93 -5.97
C ARG A 230 -0.18 -22.93 -5.60
N ASN A 231 -0.44 -21.64 -5.70
CA ASN A 231 0.52 -20.59 -5.33
C ASN A 231 0.87 -20.61 -3.83
N ILE A 232 -0.05 -21.04 -2.98
CA ILE A 232 0.20 -21.17 -1.53
C ILE A 232 1.05 -22.41 -1.23
N VAL A 233 0.77 -23.55 -1.86
CA VAL A 233 1.42 -24.84 -1.56
C VAL A 233 2.72 -25.07 -2.34
N THR A 234 2.91 -24.42 -3.49
CA THR A 234 4.16 -24.56 -4.27
C THR A 234 5.25 -23.71 -3.65
N PRO A 235 6.38 -24.30 -3.26
CA PRO A 235 7.51 -23.53 -2.72
C PRO A 235 8.01 -22.49 -3.72
N ARG A 236 8.35 -21.30 -3.23
CA ARG A 236 9.01 -20.28 -4.04
C ARG A 236 10.48 -20.61 -4.25
N PRO A 237 11.14 -20.09 -5.29
CA PRO A 237 12.60 -20.16 -5.40
C PRO A 237 13.28 -19.59 -4.14
N ASP A 238 14.32 -20.27 -3.64
CA ASP A 238 15.13 -19.76 -2.53
C ASP A 238 16.16 -18.77 -3.08
N LEU A 239 15.92 -17.48 -2.84
CA LEU A 239 16.77 -16.41 -3.33
C LEU A 239 17.52 -15.75 -2.15
N PHE A 240 18.72 -15.21 -2.42
CA PHE A 240 19.58 -14.64 -1.40
C PHE A 240 18.89 -13.54 -0.57
N PHE A 241 17.95 -12.79 -1.15
CA PHE A 241 17.19 -11.75 -0.45
C PHE A 241 15.93 -12.26 0.27
N ASN A 242 15.68 -13.58 0.25
CA ASN A 242 14.55 -14.17 0.95
C ASN A 242 14.97 -14.77 2.29
N ARG A 243 15.35 -13.91 3.20
CA ARG A 243 15.77 -14.25 4.56
C ARG A 243 14.88 -13.52 5.58
N LYS A 244 14.94 -13.95 6.84
CA LYS A 244 14.22 -13.29 7.93
C LYS A 244 14.70 -11.84 8.06
N ILE A 245 13.77 -10.90 7.87
CA ILE A 245 14.08 -9.47 7.92
C ILE A 245 14.26 -8.94 9.34
N GLY A 246 15.13 -7.96 9.48
CA GLY A 246 15.38 -7.20 10.72
C GLY A 246 14.44 -5.98 10.84
N PRO A 247 14.65 -5.15 11.87
CA PRO A 247 13.82 -3.96 12.11
C PRO A 247 14.19 -2.75 11.26
N GLN A 248 15.40 -2.73 10.67
CA GLN A 248 15.89 -1.59 9.92
C GLN A 248 15.44 -1.62 8.46
N ARG A 249 15.25 -0.44 7.88
CA ARG A 249 14.95 -0.26 6.46
C ARG A 249 15.99 0.67 5.83
N THR A 250 16.31 0.35 4.59
CA THR A 250 17.00 1.25 3.67
C THR A 250 16.15 1.41 2.42
N GLY A 251 16.35 2.48 1.68
CA GLY A 251 15.54 2.72 0.48
C GLY A 251 16.23 3.62 -0.52
N ARG A 252 15.75 3.53 -1.76
CA ARG A 252 16.18 4.35 -2.89
C ARG A 252 14.97 4.73 -3.73
N GLY A 253 15.12 5.80 -4.49
CA GLY A 253 14.13 6.24 -5.46
C GLY A 253 14.71 6.28 -6.87
N LEU A 254 13.88 5.96 -7.86
CA LEU A 254 14.17 6.15 -9.28
C LEU A 254 12.96 6.79 -9.94
N LYS A 255 13.17 7.91 -10.64
CA LYS A 255 12.15 8.58 -11.45
C LYS A 255 12.36 8.26 -12.93
N VAL A 256 11.27 7.89 -13.61
CA VAL A 256 11.26 7.52 -15.05
C VAL A 256 10.08 8.24 -15.71
N PRO A 257 10.26 8.85 -16.88
CA PRO A 257 9.14 9.44 -17.60
C PRO A 257 8.04 8.42 -17.92
N LEU A 258 6.80 8.70 -17.55
CA LEU A 258 5.66 7.81 -17.80
C LEU A 258 5.41 7.60 -19.30
N SER A 259 5.83 8.56 -20.14
CA SER A 259 5.75 8.48 -21.60
C SER A 259 6.47 7.25 -22.17
N ALA A 260 7.60 6.83 -21.56
CA ALA A 260 8.33 5.64 -21.98
C ALA A 260 7.46 4.36 -21.86
N PHE A 261 6.75 4.22 -20.75
CA PHE A 261 5.85 3.08 -20.52
C PHE A 261 4.60 3.14 -21.42
N LYS A 262 4.07 4.35 -21.67
CA LYS A 262 2.95 4.55 -22.60
C LYS A 262 3.33 4.18 -24.03
N ALA A 263 4.50 4.58 -24.49
CA ALA A 263 4.99 4.23 -25.83
C ALA A 263 5.16 2.71 -26.02
N LEU A 264 5.66 1.99 -25.00
CA LEU A 264 5.70 0.53 -25.04
C LEU A 264 4.31 -0.10 -25.03
N LYS A 265 3.40 0.43 -24.23
CA LYS A 265 2.00 0.00 -24.24
C LYS A 265 1.41 0.07 -25.64
N ASP A 266 1.60 1.21 -26.32
CA ASP A 266 1.03 1.43 -27.64
C ASP A 266 1.72 0.57 -28.71
N ARG A 267 3.05 0.41 -28.65
CA ARG A 267 3.83 -0.39 -29.60
C ARG A 267 3.56 -1.89 -29.48
N PHE A 268 3.51 -2.45 -28.27
CA PHE A 268 3.37 -3.89 -28.03
C PHE A 268 1.94 -4.32 -27.64
N GLY A 269 1.00 -3.39 -27.57
CA GLY A 269 -0.38 -3.67 -27.13
C GLY A 269 -0.45 -4.28 -25.74
N CYS A 270 0.45 -3.88 -24.84
CA CYS A 270 0.53 -4.31 -23.45
C CYS A 270 -0.09 -3.24 -22.51
N THR A 271 -0.11 -3.49 -21.22
CA THR A 271 -0.48 -2.46 -20.25
C THR A 271 0.76 -1.73 -19.71
N VAL A 272 0.58 -0.52 -19.16
CA VAL A 272 1.65 0.18 -18.44
C VAL A 272 2.23 -0.69 -17.33
N ASN A 273 1.37 -1.45 -16.63
CA ASN A 273 1.82 -2.36 -15.59
C ASN A 273 2.71 -3.49 -16.14
N ASP A 274 2.42 -4.03 -17.32
CA ASP A 274 3.26 -5.04 -17.95
C ASP A 274 4.65 -4.49 -18.29
N ALA A 275 4.72 -3.25 -18.78
CA ALA A 275 5.98 -2.56 -19.07
C ALA A 275 6.81 -2.29 -17.78
N VAL A 276 6.16 -1.85 -16.72
CA VAL A 276 6.79 -1.68 -15.39
C VAL A 276 7.33 -3.02 -14.86
N LEU A 277 6.55 -4.09 -14.94
CA LEU A 277 6.97 -5.43 -14.52
C LEU A 277 8.15 -5.94 -15.37
N ALA A 278 8.20 -5.63 -16.67
CA ALA A 278 9.33 -5.99 -17.53
C ALA A 278 10.62 -5.29 -17.10
N VAL A 279 10.55 -4.00 -16.73
CA VAL A 279 11.70 -3.25 -16.20
C VAL A 279 12.19 -3.86 -14.88
N VAL A 280 11.29 -4.19 -13.96
CA VAL A 280 11.66 -4.84 -12.69
C VAL A 280 12.26 -6.22 -12.92
N SER A 281 11.70 -7.00 -13.84
CA SER A 281 12.17 -8.33 -14.23
C SER A 281 13.59 -8.28 -14.81
N GLU A 282 13.87 -7.35 -15.71
CA GLU A 282 15.20 -7.14 -16.30
C GLU A 282 16.20 -6.63 -15.25
N ALA A 283 15.77 -5.75 -14.37
CA ALA A 283 16.63 -5.29 -13.28
C ALA A 283 17.06 -6.43 -12.36
N LEU A 284 16.14 -7.34 -12.02
CA LEU A 284 16.43 -8.55 -11.25
C LEU A 284 17.44 -9.44 -11.98
N HIS A 285 17.23 -9.70 -13.29
CA HIS A 285 18.15 -10.47 -14.11
C HIS A 285 19.57 -9.91 -14.05
N ARG A 286 19.73 -8.60 -14.30
CA ARG A 286 21.04 -7.94 -14.26
C ARG A 286 21.66 -7.95 -12.86
N TRP A 287 20.83 -7.80 -11.84
CA TRP A 287 21.29 -7.79 -10.46
C TRP A 287 21.81 -9.17 -10.02
N PHE A 288 21.13 -10.27 -10.37
CA PHE A 288 21.64 -11.62 -10.14
C PHE A 288 22.99 -11.81 -10.84
N LYS A 289 23.10 -11.42 -12.11
CA LYS A 289 24.36 -11.53 -12.89
C LYS A 289 25.49 -10.72 -12.25
N SER A 290 25.24 -9.46 -11.86
CA SER A 290 26.27 -8.60 -11.28
C SER A 290 26.78 -9.10 -9.94
N ARG A 291 25.97 -9.88 -9.22
CA ARG A 291 26.36 -10.51 -7.96
C ARG A 291 27.02 -11.88 -8.14
N GLY A 292 27.09 -12.42 -9.35
CA GLY A 292 27.54 -13.79 -9.59
C GLY A 292 26.59 -14.86 -9.06
N GLU A 293 25.34 -14.50 -8.80
CA GLU A 293 24.30 -15.42 -8.35
C GLU A 293 23.70 -16.20 -9.52
N VAL A 294 23.20 -17.40 -9.25
CA VAL A 294 22.46 -18.16 -10.25
C VAL A 294 21.17 -17.41 -10.59
N VAL A 295 21.01 -17.07 -11.87
CA VAL A 295 19.81 -16.40 -12.35
C VAL A 295 18.68 -17.41 -12.44
N PRO A 296 17.59 -17.27 -11.63
CA PRO A 296 16.44 -18.17 -11.76
C PRO A 296 15.67 -17.88 -13.06
N GLU A 297 15.03 -18.90 -13.63
CA GLU A 297 14.17 -18.71 -14.80
C GLU A 297 13.00 -17.76 -14.50
N THR A 298 12.44 -17.85 -13.30
CA THR A 298 11.35 -16.99 -12.85
C THR A 298 11.53 -16.57 -11.40
N VAL A 299 11.02 -15.39 -11.06
CA VAL A 299 10.88 -14.87 -9.70
C VAL A 299 9.40 -14.66 -9.41
N ARG A 300 8.92 -15.14 -8.27
CA ARG A 300 7.54 -14.95 -7.86
C ARG A 300 7.34 -13.56 -7.25
N VAL A 301 6.40 -12.84 -7.83
CA VAL A 301 6.07 -11.47 -7.42
C VAL A 301 4.65 -11.42 -6.87
N PHE A 302 4.50 -10.82 -5.69
CA PHE A 302 3.20 -10.40 -5.20
C PHE A 302 2.86 -9.04 -5.80
N CYS A 303 1.80 -8.98 -6.57
CA CYS A 303 1.32 -7.77 -7.22
C CYS A 303 -0.12 -7.50 -6.79
N PRO A 304 -0.40 -6.46 -6.01
CA PRO A 304 -1.76 -6.05 -5.73
C PRO A 304 -2.43 -5.54 -7.02
N VAL A 305 -3.63 -6.01 -7.29
CA VAL A 305 -4.43 -5.60 -8.46
C VAL A 305 -5.80 -5.16 -7.99
N SER A 306 -6.24 -3.98 -8.45
CA SER A 306 -7.60 -3.54 -8.22
C SER A 306 -8.57 -4.40 -9.02
N VAL A 307 -9.56 -4.99 -8.35
CA VAL A 307 -10.65 -5.77 -8.98
C VAL A 307 -11.90 -4.93 -9.26
N ARG A 308 -11.79 -3.60 -9.21
CA ARG A 308 -12.91 -2.71 -9.51
C ARG A 308 -13.38 -2.90 -10.95
N GLY A 309 -14.62 -3.37 -11.13
CA GLY A 309 -15.33 -3.24 -12.39
C GLY A 309 -15.78 -1.79 -12.60
N ASP A 310 -16.04 -1.40 -13.86
CA ASP A 310 -16.48 -0.04 -14.21
C ASP A 310 -17.79 0.40 -13.50
N ASP A 311 -18.60 -0.54 -13.01
CA ASP A 311 -19.89 -0.30 -12.34
C ASP A 311 -19.80 -0.01 -10.84
N SER A 312 -18.59 -0.02 -10.24
CA SER A 312 -18.42 0.10 -8.77
C SER A 312 -17.82 1.44 -8.31
N ARG A 313 -17.85 2.48 -9.15
CA ARG A 313 -17.45 3.83 -8.76
C ARG A 313 -18.40 4.36 -7.68
N GLY A 314 -17.95 4.34 -6.43
CA GLY A 314 -18.68 4.91 -5.29
C GLY A 314 -19.02 3.92 -4.16
N ARG A 315 -18.65 2.65 -4.24
CA ARG A 315 -18.75 1.73 -3.09
C ARG A 315 -17.44 1.74 -2.29
N ILE A 316 -17.56 2.05 -1.03
CA ILE A 316 -16.49 2.02 -0.02
C ILE A 316 -16.17 0.55 0.28
N GLY A 317 -14.91 0.15 0.19
CA GLY A 317 -14.43 -1.18 0.56
C GLY A 317 -13.16 -1.58 -0.18
N ASN A 318 -12.24 -2.27 0.52
CA ASN A 318 -10.95 -2.73 -0.03
C ASN A 318 -11.19 -3.81 -1.10
N GLN A 319 -11.10 -3.43 -2.37
CA GLN A 319 -11.20 -4.33 -3.51
C GLN A 319 -9.84 -4.56 -4.16
N ILE A 320 -8.78 -4.57 -3.36
CA ILE A 320 -7.45 -4.96 -3.81
C ILE A 320 -7.32 -6.46 -3.58
N SER A 321 -7.19 -7.22 -4.66
CA SER A 321 -6.84 -8.63 -4.61
C SER A 321 -5.35 -8.79 -4.89
N GLY A 322 -4.68 -9.60 -4.09
CA GLY A 322 -3.28 -9.94 -4.33
C GLY A 322 -3.15 -11.04 -5.37
N MET A 323 -2.37 -10.80 -6.42
CA MET A 323 -1.98 -11.84 -7.36
C MET A 323 -0.51 -12.19 -7.17
N VAL A 324 -0.21 -13.49 -7.19
CA VAL A 324 1.17 -13.96 -7.32
C VAL A 324 1.37 -14.34 -8.79
N LEU A 325 2.36 -13.72 -9.40
CA LEU A 325 2.75 -13.97 -10.78
C LEU A 325 4.24 -14.34 -10.85
N GLU A 326 4.62 -15.10 -11.88
CA GLU A 326 6.00 -15.45 -12.15
C GLU A 326 6.58 -14.50 -13.18
N LEU A 327 7.55 -13.65 -12.76
CA LEU A 327 8.30 -12.81 -13.67
C LEU A 327 9.42 -13.61 -14.32
N PRO A 328 9.54 -13.60 -15.65
CA PRO A 328 10.62 -14.27 -16.36
C PRO A 328 11.94 -13.52 -16.14
N THR A 329 12.86 -14.08 -15.37
CA THR A 329 14.18 -13.50 -15.07
C THR A 329 15.33 -14.17 -15.80
N GLY A 330 15.09 -15.22 -16.58
CA GLY A 330 16.09 -15.86 -17.42
C GLY A 330 16.71 -14.94 -18.49
N ASP A 331 17.60 -15.49 -19.32
CA ASP A 331 18.32 -14.76 -20.36
C ASP A 331 17.39 -14.47 -21.55
N LEU A 332 16.75 -13.31 -21.55
CA LEU A 332 15.75 -12.86 -22.52
C LEU A 332 16.03 -11.44 -22.96
N THR A 333 15.65 -11.11 -24.19
CA THR A 333 15.58 -9.71 -24.61
C THR A 333 14.46 -8.99 -23.85
N MET A 334 14.53 -7.66 -23.75
CA MET A 334 13.46 -6.85 -23.14
C MET A 334 12.12 -7.08 -23.85
N GLU A 335 12.14 -7.26 -25.17
CA GLU A 335 10.96 -7.50 -25.99
C GLU A 335 10.30 -8.86 -25.67
N ASP A 336 11.09 -9.94 -25.60
CA ASP A 336 10.59 -11.28 -25.29
C ASP A 336 10.09 -11.36 -23.85
N ARG A 337 10.77 -10.67 -22.95
CA ARG A 337 10.37 -10.51 -21.55
C ARG A 337 9.00 -9.85 -21.44
N LEU A 338 8.82 -8.74 -22.14
CA LEU A 338 7.55 -8.02 -22.19
C LEU A 338 6.42 -8.87 -22.79
N ARG A 339 6.69 -9.61 -23.86
CA ARG A 339 5.71 -10.54 -24.48
C ARG A 339 5.28 -11.63 -23.50
N ARG A 340 6.23 -12.26 -22.79
CA ARG A 340 5.93 -13.29 -21.78
C ARG A 340 5.09 -12.73 -20.64
N ILE A 341 5.46 -11.55 -20.10
CA ILE A 341 4.71 -10.90 -19.03
C ILE A 341 3.29 -10.58 -19.49
N LYS A 342 3.10 -10.03 -20.69
CA LYS A 342 1.77 -9.75 -21.26
C LYS A 342 0.88 -10.99 -21.32
N VAL A 343 1.44 -12.15 -21.71
CA VAL A 343 0.70 -13.42 -21.74
C VAL A 343 0.32 -13.82 -20.30
N THR A 344 1.29 -13.84 -19.38
CA THR A 344 1.07 -14.24 -17.98
C THR A 344 0.00 -13.38 -17.30
N THR A 345 0.09 -12.05 -17.44
CA THR A 345 -0.89 -11.13 -16.84
C THR A 345 -2.26 -11.23 -17.50
N GLY A 346 -2.30 -11.49 -18.81
CA GLY A 346 -3.52 -11.75 -19.57
C GLY A 346 -4.23 -13.03 -19.10
N ASP A 347 -3.48 -14.10 -18.86
CA ASP A 347 -3.99 -15.37 -18.36
C ASP A 347 -4.55 -15.24 -16.94
N LEU A 348 -3.84 -14.50 -16.07
CA LEU A 348 -4.32 -14.23 -14.73
C LEU A 348 -5.65 -13.45 -14.72
N LYS A 349 -5.81 -12.50 -15.62
CA LYS A 349 -7.09 -11.78 -15.80
C LYS A 349 -8.20 -12.70 -16.32
N ARG A 350 -7.89 -13.54 -17.32
CA ARG A 350 -8.88 -14.49 -17.89
C ARG A 350 -9.33 -15.52 -16.87
N THR A 351 -8.42 -16.07 -16.08
CA THR A 351 -8.75 -17.07 -15.05
C THR A 351 -9.46 -16.47 -13.84
N ARG A 352 -9.68 -15.14 -13.82
CA ARG A 352 -10.30 -14.41 -12.70
C ARG A 352 -9.66 -14.77 -11.36
N GLN A 353 -8.35 -14.99 -11.33
CA GLN A 353 -7.63 -15.35 -10.09
C GLN A 353 -7.83 -14.29 -9.00
N ALA A 354 -7.79 -13.01 -9.36
CA ALA A 354 -8.05 -11.92 -8.43
C ALA A 354 -9.47 -11.99 -7.85
N VAL A 355 -10.47 -12.31 -8.68
CA VAL A 355 -11.89 -12.50 -8.24
C VAL A 355 -12.01 -13.72 -7.33
N ALA A 356 -11.29 -14.80 -7.63
CA ALA A 356 -11.28 -16.00 -6.78
C ALA A 356 -10.62 -15.71 -5.42
N ALA A 357 -9.48 -15.04 -5.42
CA ALA A 357 -8.80 -14.62 -4.19
C ALA A 357 -9.69 -13.66 -3.37
N ASP A 358 -10.41 -12.75 -4.04
CA ASP A 358 -11.36 -11.84 -3.42
C ASP A 358 -12.51 -12.60 -2.74
N LYS A 359 -13.14 -13.56 -3.44
CA LYS A 359 -14.21 -14.39 -2.87
C LYS A 359 -13.70 -15.26 -1.71
N LEU A 360 -12.50 -15.84 -1.84
CA LEU A 360 -11.89 -16.62 -0.74
C LEU A 360 -11.57 -15.73 0.48
N ALA A 361 -11.13 -14.50 0.26
CA ALA A 361 -10.92 -13.53 1.33
C ALA A 361 -12.26 -13.13 2.00
N GLY A 362 -13.35 -12.98 1.23
CA GLY A 362 -14.69 -12.77 1.77
C GLY A 362 -15.21 -13.95 2.61
N LEU A 363 -14.74 -15.19 2.36
CA LEU A 363 -15.00 -16.32 3.26
C LEU A 363 -14.33 -16.16 4.62
N ALA A 364 -13.18 -15.50 4.64
CA ALA A 364 -12.44 -15.25 5.87
C ALA A 364 -13.19 -14.31 6.83
N ASP A 365 -14.10 -13.45 6.33
CA ASP A 365 -14.96 -12.61 7.18
C ASP A 365 -15.88 -13.45 8.08
N TRP A 366 -16.13 -14.71 7.70
CA TRP A 366 -16.92 -15.67 8.47
C TRP A 366 -16.07 -16.63 9.30
N ALA A 367 -14.76 -16.65 9.07
CA ALA A 367 -13.86 -17.50 9.83
C ALA A 367 -13.65 -16.93 11.23
N PRO A 368 -13.61 -17.77 12.27
CA PRO A 368 -13.21 -17.33 13.59
C PRO A 368 -11.85 -16.60 13.51
N PRO A 369 -11.71 -15.41 14.12
CA PRO A 369 -10.47 -14.64 14.09
C PRO A 369 -9.23 -15.43 14.52
N SER A 370 -9.40 -16.39 15.45
CA SER A 370 -8.34 -17.31 15.87
C SER A 370 -7.77 -18.16 14.74
N LEU A 371 -8.60 -18.56 13.76
CA LEU A 371 -8.13 -19.28 12.56
C LEU A 371 -7.36 -18.37 11.62
N LEU A 372 -7.76 -17.10 11.50
CA LEU A 372 -7.03 -16.13 10.70
C LEU A 372 -5.67 -15.78 11.31
N VAL A 373 -5.59 -15.68 12.64
CA VAL A 373 -4.32 -15.54 13.37
C VAL A 373 -3.40 -16.72 13.08
N LEU A 374 -3.94 -17.94 13.13
CA LEU A 374 -3.18 -19.15 12.80
C LEU A 374 -2.75 -19.17 11.33
N ALA A 375 -3.65 -18.85 10.41
CA ALA A 375 -3.35 -18.74 8.97
C ALA A 375 -2.28 -17.69 8.70
N GLY A 376 -2.37 -16.50 9.32
CA GLY A 376 -1.35 -15.45 9.22
C GLY A 376 0.03 -15.91 9.72
N ARG A 377 0.07 -16.72 10.77
CA ARG A 377 1.32 -17.33 11.26
C ARG A 377 1.89 -18.38 10.30
N LEU A 378 1.03 -19.20 9.69
CA LEU A 378 1.45 -20.21 8.71
C LEU A 378 1.91 -19.59 7.39
N MET A 379 1.22 -18.54 6.92
CA MET A 379 1.61 -17.79 5.72
C MET A 379 2.90 -16.96 5.93
N SER A 380 3.33 -16.79 7.17
CA SER A 380 4.66 -16.23 7.49
C SER A 380 5.80 -17.23 7.27
N ASN A 381 5.51 -18.43 6.74
CA ASN A 381 6.53 -19.41 6.37
C ASN A 381 7.42 -18.81 5.26
N PRO A 382 8.75 -18.77 5.47
CA PRO A 382 9.69 -18.24 4.49
C PRO A 382 9.62 -18.89 3.11
N GLN A 383 9.13 -20.10 3.00
CA GLN A 383 9.06 -20.87 1.75
C GLN A 383 7.72 -20.71 1.00
N ALA A 384 6.71 -20.08 1.61
CA ALA A 384 5.42 -19.87 0.98
C ALA A 384 5.31 -18.49 0.33
N GLY A 385 4.51 -18.37 -0.72
CA GLY A 385 4.13 -17.12 -1.32
C GLY A 385 5.11 -16.56 -2.36
N ALA A 386 5.40 -15.25 -2.30
CA ALA A 386 6.20 -14.53 -3.27
C ALA A 386 7.62 -14.22 -2.76
N ASN A 387 8.54 -13.98 -3.69
CA ASN A 387 9.92 -13.57 -3.39
C ASN A 387 10.03 -12.07 -3.11
N ILE A 388 9.23 -11.26 -3.81
CA ILE A 388 9.25 -9.81 -3.77
C ILE A 388 7.83 -9.27 -3.96
N ASN A 389 7.53 -8.12 -3.34
CA ASN A 389 6.32 -7.37 -3.67
C ASN A 389 6.64 -6.28 -4.69
N VAL A 390 5.78 -6.15 -5.70
CA VAL A 390 5.82 -5.06 -6.68
C VAL A 390 4.42 -4.46 -6.77
N THR A 391 4.26 -3.25 -6.27
CA THR A 391 2.98 -2.54 -6.30
C THR A 391 3.04 -1.36 -7.25
N ASN A 392 2.03 -1.20 -8.09
CA ASN A 392 1.93 -0.10 -9.03
C ASN A 392 0.57 0.59 -8.88
N ILE A 393 0.60 1.84 -8.46
CA ILE A 393 -0.59 2.66 -8.18
C ILE A 393 -0.65 3.80 -9.19
N PRO A 394 -1.68 3.86 -10.05
CA PRO A 394 -1.86 5.01 -10.93
C PRO A 394 -2.27 6.22 -10.10
N GLY A 395 -1.56 7.32 -10.25
CA GLY A 395 -1.88 8.60 -9.64
C GLY A 395 -2.28 9.66 -10.68
N PRO A 396 -2.68 10.87 -10.23
CA PRO A 396 -3.14 11.95 -11.10
C PRO A 396 -2.03 12.45 -12.01
N GLN A 397 -2.41 12.76 -13.25
CA GLN A 397 -1.48 13.23 -14.28
C GLN A 397 -1.62 14.76 -14.49
N PHE A 398 -1.87 15.45 -13.40
CA PHE A 398 -1.92 16.90 -13.31
C PHE A 398 -1.30 17.34 -11.97
N PRO A 399 -0.81 18.58 -11.87
CA PRO A 399 -0.18 19.07 -10.65
C PRO A 399 -1.17 19.11 -9.49
N LEU A 400 -0.68 18.82 -8.28
CA LEU A 400 -1.39 18.94 -7.02
C LEU A 400 -0.71 19.97 -6.13
N TYR A 401 -1.42 20.50 -5.15
CA TYR A 401 -0.97 21.59 -4.30
C TYR A 401 -1.27 21.31 -2.83
N SER A 402 -0.59 21.99 -1.92
CA SER A 402 -0.94 22.06 -0.50
C SER A 402 -0.63 23.45 0.04
N GLY A 403 -1.66 24.14 0.50
CA GLY A 403 -1.52 25.54 0.96
C GLY A 403 -0.97 26.48 -0.13
N GLY A 404 -1.22 26.20 -1.40
CA GLY A 404 -0.71 26.92 -2.55
C GLY A 404 0.69 26.50 -3.03
N ALA A 405 1.40 25.65 -2.31
CA ALA A 405 2.68 25.10 -2.76
C ALA A 405 2.48 23.89 -3.67
N GLN A 406 3.17 23.85 -4.81
CA GLN A 406 3.05 22.75 -5.76
C GLN A 406 3.76 21.50 -5.25
N LEU A 407 3.11 20.35 -5.40
CA LEU A 407 3.70 19.04 -5.23
C LEU A 407 4.58 18.72 -6.44
N LEU A 408 5.87 18.48 -6.20
CA LEU A 408 6.88 18.23 -7.24
C LEU A 408 7.13 16.75 -7.47
N GLU A 409 7.21 15.96 -6.40
CA GLU A 409 7.58 14.54 -6.46
C GLU A 409 6.79 13.72 -5.42
N VAL A 410 6.49 12.46 -5.77
CA VAL A 410 5.81 11.50 -4.88
C VAL A 410 6.58 10.18 -4.85
N TRP A 411 7.16 9.82 -3.72
CA TRP A 411 7.96 8.62 -3.56
C TRP A 411 7.23 7.60 -2.67
N PRO A 412 6.74 6.48 -3.24
CA PRO A 412 6.06 5.44 -2.47
C PRO A 412 7.07 4.48 -1.84
N PHE A 413 6.81 4.00 -0.63
CA PHE A 413 7.57 2.96 0.04
C PHE A 413 6.63 1.92 0.63
N ALA A 414 6.63 0.72 0.03
CA ALA A 414 5.83 -0.38 0.53
C ALA A 414 6.51 -1.07 1.73
N PRO A 415 5.74 -1.65 2.67
CA PRO A 415 6.31 -2.46 3.74
C PRO A 415 6.99 -3.70 3.19
N LEU A 416 7.96 -4.21 3.93
CA LEU A 416 8.53 -5.53 3.68
C LEU A 416 7.72 -6.59 4.42
N TYR A 417 7.30 -7.63 3.70
CA TYR A 417 6.65 -8.78 4.31
C TYR A 417 7.70 -9.74 4.91
N PRO A 418 7.32 -10.60 5.86
CA PRO A 418 8.24 -11.57 6.44
C PRO A 418 9.01 -12.33 5.35
N SER A 419 10.33 -12.41 5.47
CA SER A 419 11.23 -13.05 4.52
C SER A 419 11.27 -12.49 3.09
N MET A 420 10.86 -11.25 2.87
CA MET A 420 11.07 -10.48 1.64
C MET A 420 12.00 -9.30 1.94
N GLY A 421 13.30 -9.45 1.67
CA GLY A 421 14.31 -8.43 1.95
C GLY A 421 14.30 -7.25 0.99
N LEU A 422 13.48 -7.29 -0.06
CA LEU A 422 13.33 -6.24 -1.07
C LEU A 422 11.86 -6.08 -1.47
N GLY A 423 11.42 -4.84 -1.65
CA GLY A 423 10.13 -4.46 -2.19
C GLY A 423 10.23 -3.27 -3.13
N VAL A 424 9.37 -3.21 -4.12
CA VAL A 424 9.28 -2.14 -5.11
C VAL A 424 7.87 -1.58 -5.12
N ALA A 425 7.74 -0.30 -4.84
CA ALA A 425 6.48 0.42 -4.98
C ALA A 425 6.59 1.45 -6.09
N ILE A 426 5.56 1.57 -6.91
CA ILE A 426 5.53 2.52 -8.00
C ILE A 426 4.26 3.38 -7.88
N VAL A 427 4.40 4.67 -8.10
CA VAL A 427 3.28 5.59 -8.29
C VAL A 427 3.54 6.47 -9.51
N SER A 428 2.52 6.68 -10.34
CA SER A 428 2.62 7.66 -11.41
C SER A 428 2.04 9.00 -10.97
N TYR A 429 2.76 10.09 -11.22
CA TYR A 429 2.30 11.43 -10.88
C TYR A 429 2.84 12.45 -11.87
N ASN A 430 1.98 13.31 -12.39
CA ASN A 430 2.29 14.46 -13.23
C ASN A 430 3.33 14.19 -14.33
N GLY A 431 3.12 13.13 -15.11
CA GLY A 431 3.97 12.76 -16.24
C GLY A 431 5.15 11.82 -15.93
N ASP A 432 5.42 11.52 -14.66
CA ASP A 432 6.51 10.66 -14.23
C ASP A 432 6.00 9.40 -13.49
N ALA A 433 6.80 8.36 -13.51
CA ALA A 433 6.65 7.18 -12.67
C ALA A 433 7.77 7.18 -11.61
N TYR A 434 7.39 7.13 -10.34
CA TYR A 434 8.29 7.15 -9.19
C TYR A 434 8.37 5.75 -8.61
N PHE A 435 9.55 5.16 -8.66
CA PHE A 435 9.87 3.88 -8.06
C PHE A 435 10.47 4.12 -6.68
N GLY A 436 9.85 3.61 -5.64
CA GLY A 436 10.39 3.55 -4.30
C GLY A 436 10.83 2.14 -3.98
N LEU A 437 12.08 1.96 -3.63
CA LEU A 437 12.69 0.71 -3.24
C LEU A 437 12.82 0.67 -1.73
N THR A 438 12.25 -0.36 -1.10
CA THR A 438 12.44 -0.63 0.32
C THR A 438 13.23 -1.92 0.47
N ALA A 439 14.29 -1.89 1.28
CA ALA A 439 15.11 -3.06 1.51
C ALA A 439 15.50 -3.20 3.00
N ASP A 440 15.83 -4.41 3.39
CA ASP A 440 16.47 -4.69 4.68
C ASP A 440 18.00 -4.58 4.48
N PRO A 441 18.69 -3.65 5.17
CA PRO A 441 20.12 -3.44 4.98
C PRO A 441 20.98 -4.64 5.41
N GLY A 442 20.49 -5.50 6.28
CA GLY A 442 21.19 -6.73 6.69
C GLY A 442 21.12 -7.85 5.66
N ILE A 443 20.18 -7.78 4.71
CA ILE A 443 19.95 -8.78 3.67
C ILE A 443 20.38 -8.24 2.30
N VAL A 444 20.04 -6.99 2.01
CA VAL A 444 20.29 -6.28 0.76
C VAL A 444 21.08 -5.00 1.05
N PRO A 445 22.35 -5.10 1.42
CA PRO A 445 23.19 -3.92 1.70
C PRO A 445 23.45 -3.08 0.44
N ASP A 446 23.36 -3.70 -0.71
CA ASP A 446 23.66 -3.17 -2.05
C ASP A 446 22.39 -2.71 -2.81
N VAL A 447 21.36 -2.22 -2.13
CA VAL A 447 20.14 -1.70 -2.80
C VAL A 447 20.45 -0.60 -3.83
N GLU A 448 21.59 0.07 -3.74
CA GLU A 448 22.06 1.02 -4.75
C GLU A 448 22.41 0.35 -6.06
N GLU A 449 23.02 -0.83 -6.01
CA GLU A 449 23.32 -1.60 -7.21
C GLU A 449 22.03 -2.04 -7.89
N PHE A 450 21.08 -2.61 -7.15
CA PHE A 450 19.76 -2.92 -7.72
C PHE A 450 19.10 -1.68 -8.36
N THR A 451 19.21 -0.51 -7.72
CA THR A 451 18.69 0.75 -8.28
C THR A 451 19.40 1.13 -9.58
N ALA A 452 20.72 0.90 -9.69
CA ALA A 452 21.46 1.12 -10.93
C ALA A 452 20.98 0.19 -12.03
N ARG A 453 20.79 -1.11 -11.75
CA ARG A 453 20.23 -2.08 -12.72
C ARG A 453 18.82 -1.73 -13.13
N LEU A 454 18.00 -1.22 -12.21
CA LEU A 454 16.65 -0.74 -12.51
C LEU A 454 16.67 0.48 -13.45
N ARG A 455 17.62 1.38 -13.26
CA ARG A 455 17.81 2.55 -14.14
C ARG A 455 18.25 2.13 -15.54
N GLU A 456 19.18 1.19 -15.65
CA GLU A 456 19.61 0.63 -16.93
C GLU A 456 18.46 -0.05 -17.67
N ALA A 457 17.68 -0.88 -16.98
CA ALA A 457 16.50 -1.54 -17.55
C ALA A 457 15.45 -0.54 -18.01
N ALA A 458 15.21 0.53 -17.24
CA ALA A 458 14.30 1.61 -17.65
C ALA A 458 14.81 2.39 -18.86
N ALA A 459 16.12 2.62 -18.96
CA ALA A 459 16.73 3.27 -20.14
C ALA A 459 16.61 2.42 -21.39
N GLU A 460 16.83 1.09 -21.27
CA GLU A 460 16.62 0.15 -22.39
C GLU A 460 15.15 0.12 -22.83
N CYS A 461 14.22 0.11 -21.86
CA CYS A 461 12.80 0.20 -22.09
C CYS A 461 12.43 1.47 -22.88
N THR A 462 13.02 2.61 -22.51
CA THR A 462 12.83 3.89 -23.24
C THR A 462 13.40 3.84 -24.63
N ALA A 463 14.61 3.28 -24.79
CA ALA A 463 15.24 3.12 -26.12
C ALA A 463 14.44 2.18 -27.04
N LEU A 464 13.86 1.11 -26.47
CA LEU A 464 12.99 0.20 -27.23
C LEU A 464 11.71 0.90 -27.68
N ALA A 465 11.16 1.79 -26.85
CA ALA A 465 9.97 2.57 -27.18
C ALA A 465 10.17 3.54 -28.36
N THR A 466 11.40 4.07 -28.51
CA THR A 466 11.74 5.08 -29.53
C THR A 466 12.33 4.50 -30.84
N ARG A 467 12.69 3.21 -30.83
CA ARG A 467 13.16 2.57 -32.10
C ARG A 467 12.03 2.57 -33.12
N SER A 468 12.31 3.15 -34.29
CA SER A 468 11.43 3.03 -35.46
C SER A 468 11.23 1.56 -35.82
N ALA A 469 10.00 1.18 -36.18
CA ALA A 469 9.66 -0.16 -36.62
C ALA A 469 10.38 -0.54 -37.91
#